data_785704cf003c5d97fa41e266b75d5c0d
#
_entry.id   785704cf003c5d97fa41e266b75d5c0d
#
_cell.length_a   1.000
_cell.length_b   1.000
_cell.length_c   1.000
_cell.angle_alpha   90.00
_cell.angle_beta   90.00
_cell.angle_gamma   90.00
#
_symmetry.space_group_name_H-M   'P 1'
#
loop_
_entity.id
_entity.type
_entity.pdbx_description
1 polymer ?
#
loop_
_entity_poly.entity_id
_entity_poly.type
_entity_poly.pdbx_seq_one_letter_code
_entity_poly.pdbx_strand_id
1 'polypeptide(L)'
;KAQAPENTKNLLEYLQRFDFVLPLLQTYKNLELAAYDVVRQAANDNIKYIEIRFAPSQHLLENLTLEEAVEAVIAGLSRAENDFDIRANALVCGLKQEPIQKLQKLLPLFDKIPDEHFVGFDMAGDELNYPQEKFVDLIHDIKIKGVNVTLHAGECPACEKNILDSIAMGASRIGHGIMTKNLSEAEQKMMIEKQIVLEMAPTSNFQTKAVTELAQYPFKELYDKGIHVTLNTDNRMVSATNLSKEYEKISAWYPDFSLSDFEKINHYAIDGAFIGQEEKEELHQRFTKEYKKISE
;
A
#
# COMPACT_ATOMS: atom_id res chain seq x y z
N LYS A 1 -8.06 21.83 1.16
CA LYS A 1 -7.79 21.53 2.60
C LYS A 1 -7.36 20.07 2.79
N ALA A 2 -7.96 19.13 2.07
CA ALA A 2 -7.62 17.71 2.15
C ALA A 2 -6.26 17.34 1.50
N GLN A 3 -5.72 18.16 0.61
CA GLN A 3 -4.42 17.95 0.00
C GLN A 3 -3.28 18.43 0.90
N ALA A 4 -2.19 17.68 0.91
CA ALA A 4 -0.97 18.08 1.59
C ALA A 4 -0.39 19.33 0.92
N PRO A 5 -0.14 20.41 1.66
CA PRO A 5 0.49 21.60 1.11
C PRO A 5 1.98 21.35 0.85
N GLU A 6 2.58 22.13 -0.06
CA GLU A 6 4.01 22.00 -0.42
C GLU A 6 4.94 22.18 0.79
N ASN A 7 4.52 22.97 1.78
CA ASN A 7 5.28 23.25 3.00
C ASN A 7 5.02 22.26 4.15
N THR A 8 4.39 21.11 3.90
CA THR A 8 4.24 20.03 4.88
C THR A 8 5.60 19.66 5.48
N LYS A 9 5.69 19.54 6.81
CA LYS A 9 6.98 19.43 7.51
C LYS A 9 7.38 17.99 7.83
N ASN A 10 6.41 17.12 8.02
CA ASN A 10 6.62 15.73 8.44
C ASN A 10 5.36 14.88 8.23
N LEU A 11 5.49 13.57 8.50
CA LEU A 11 4.41 12.60 8.41
C LEU A 11 3.18 12.99 9.26
N LEU A 12 3.36 13.47 10.48
CA LEU A 12 2.22 13.81 11.36
C LEU A 12 1.38 14.96 10.78
N GLU A 13 2.02 15.99 10.22
CA GLU A 13 1.31 17.09 9.56
C GLU A 13 0.62 16.63 8.27
N TYR A 14 1.20 15.69 7.55
CA TYR A 14 0.57 15.03 6.41
C TYR A 14 -0.69 14.27 6.84
N LEU A 15 -0.61 13.47 7.89
CA LEU A 15 -1.74 12.68 8.40
C LEU A 15 -2.93 13.55 8.88
N GLN A 16 -2.70 14.77 9.36
CA GLN A 16 -3.77 15.71 9.72
C GLN A 16 -4.72 16.05 8.56
N ARG A 17 -4.34 15.77 7.31
CA ARG A 17 -5.22 15.98 6.16
C ARG A 17 -6.43 15.05 6.16
N PHE A 18 -6.32 13.89 6.79
CA PHE A 18 -7.42 12.96 6.96
C PHE A 18 -8.58 13.52 7.81
N ASP A 19 -8.31 14.46 8.71
CA ASP A 19 -9.34 15.13 9.54
C ASP A 19 -10.41 15.84 8.69
N PHE A 20 -10.10 16.19 7.44
CA PHE A 20 -11.06 16.79 6.51
C PHE A 20 -11.86 15.76 5.71
N VAL A 21 -11.40 14.52 5.64
CA VAL A 21 -11.99 13.47 4.79
C VAL A 21 -12.79 12.49 5.63
N LEU A 22 -12.23 12.03 6.75
CA LEU A 22 -12.84 11.03 7.61
C LEU A 22 -14.29 11.38 8.03
N PRO A 23 -14.64 12.63 8.37
CA PRO A 23 -16.03 12.96 8.69
C PRO A 23 -17.04 12.72 7.56
N LEU A 24 -16.58 12.65 6.31
CA LEU A 24 -17.44 12.39 5.14
C LEU A 24 -17.64 10.89 4.90
N LEU A 25 -16.86 10.02 5.53
CA LEU A 25 -16.80 8.58 5.30
C LEU A 25 -17.30 7.80 6.54
N GLN A 26 -18.45 8.21 7.09
CA GLN A 26 -19.00 7.63 8.32
C GLN A 26 -20.28 6.82 8.09
N THR A 27 -20.74 6.71 6.84
CA THR A 27 -21.92 5.91 6.48
C THR A 27 -21.54 4.81 5.48
N TYR A 28 -22.30 3.72 5.49
CA TYR A 28 -22.14 2.61 4.52
C TYR A 28 -22.10 3.14 3.08
N LYS A 29 -23.09 3.98 2.72
CA LYS A 29 -23.22 4.56 1.38
C LYS A 29 -21.99 5.39 0.97
N ASN A 30 -21.44 6.19 1.88
CA ASN A 30 -20.30 7.03 1.56
C ASN A 30 -19.00 6.22 1.42
N LEU A 31 -18.83 5.17 2.23
CA LEU A 31 -17.71 4.24 2.10
C LEU A 31 -17.78 3.45 0.78
N GLU A 32 -18.96 2.89 0.46
CA GLU A 32 -19.19 2.21 -0.81
C GLU A 32 -18.89 3.14 -2.00
N LEU A 33 -19.39 4.37 -1.96
CA LEU A 33 -19.15 5.34 -3.03
C LEU A 33 -17.67 5.71 -3.15
N ALA A 34 -16.97 5.89 -2.02
CA ALA A 34 -15.55 6.23 -2.02
C ALA A 34 -14.70 5.08 -2.59
N ALA A 35 -14.97 3.84 -2.19
CA ALA A 35 -14.30 2.66 -2.71
C ALA A 35 -14.53 2.50 -4.22
N TYR A 36 -15.79 2.61 -4.66
CA TYR A 36 -16.14 2.61 -6.09
C TYR A 36 -15.37 3.68 -6.86
N ASP A 37 -15.34 4.92 -6.35
CA ASP A 37 -14.69 6.04 -7.05
C ASP A 37 -13.17 5.88 -7.15
N VAL A 38 -12.52 5.33 -6.13
CA VAL A 38 -11.07 5.02 -6.18
C VAL A 38 -10.78 4.01 -7.29
N VAL A 39 -11.57 2.93 -7.37
CA VAL A 39 -11.38 1.90 -8.41
C VAL A 39 -11.71 2.45 -9.80
N ARG A 40 -12.78 3.24 -9.94
CA ARG A 40 -13.11 3.94 -11.18
C ARG A 40 -11.97 4.83 -11.68
N GLN A 41 -11.37 5.61 -10.78
CA GLN A 41 -10.20 6.44 -11.11
C GLN A 41 -8.99 5.59 -11.50
N ALA A 42 -8.75 4.47 -10.82
CA ALA A 42 -7.68 3.54 -11.15
C ALA A 42 -7.89 2.92 -12.55
N ALA A 43 -9.09 2.49 -12.86
CA ALA A 43 -9.43 1.96 -14.19
C ALA A 43 -9.22 3.02 -15.31
N ASN A 44 -9.60 4.28 -15.07
CA ASN A 44 -9.35 5.39 -15.99
C ASN A 44 -7.86 5.69 -16.16
N ASP A 45 -7.03 5.35 -15.15
CA ASP A 45 -5.57 5.43 -15.19
C ASP A 45 -4.94 4.13 -15.79
N ASN A 46 -5.76 3.30 -16.43
CA ASN A 46 -5.41 2.02 -17.06
C ASN A 46 -4.83 0.96 -16.12
N ILE A 47 -5.09 1.07 -14.82
CA ILE A 47 -4.71 0.04 -13.84
C ILE A 47 -5.61 -1.18 -14.05
N LYS A 48 -5.04 -2.39 -13.98
CA LYS A 48 -5.75 -3.65 -14.19
C LYS A 48 -5.99 -4.44 -12.92
N TYR A 49 -5.21 -4.17 -11.88
CA TYR A 49 -5.37 -4.72 -10.54
C TYR A 49 -5.01 -3.66 -9.51
N ILE A 50 -5.80 -3.55 -8.46
CA ILE A 50 -5.56 -2.62 -7.35
C ILE A 50 -5.92 -3.27 -6.02
N GLU A 51 -5.10 -3.03 -4.99
CA GLU A 51 -5.46 -3.26 -3.59
C GLU A 51 -5.62 -1.92 -2.89
N ILE A 52 -6.79 -1.66 -2.33
CA ILE A 52 -7.02 -0.48 -1.52
C ILE A 52 -6.99 -0.83 -0.04
N ARG A 53 -6.32 0.00 0.76
CA ARG A 53 -6.26 -0.16 2.20
C ARG A 53 -7.00 0.94 2.92
N PHE A 54 -7.67 0.59 4.01
CA PHE A 54 -8.38 1.53 4.85
C PHE A 54 -8.46 1.03 6.29
N ALA A 55 -8.60 1.94 7.24
CA ALA A 55 -8.73 1.63 8.66
C ALA A 55 -10.22 1.65 9.07
N PRO A 56 -10.91 0.50 9.15
CA PRO A 56 -12.35 0.48 9.46
C PRO A 56 -12.67 1.12 10.81
N SER A 57 -11.73 1.09 11.76
CA SER A 57 -11.86 1.76 13.06
C SER A 57 -12.05 3.28 13.00
N GLN A 58 -11.79 3.91 11.85
CA GLN A 58 -11.94 5.36 11.65
C GLN A 58 -13.31 5.77 11.09
N HIS A 59 -14.23 4.82 10.85
CA HIS A 59 -15.50 5.03 10.16
C HIS A 59 -16.72 4.70 11.02
N LEU A 60 -16.60 4.75 12.36
CA LEU A 60 -17.60 4.26 13.31
C LEU A 60 -18.38 5.37 14.03
N LEU A 61 -18.25 6.63 13.60
CA LEU A 61 -18.86 7.76 14.30
C LEU A 61 -20.39 7.83 14.12
N GLU A 62 -20.95 7.27 13.04
CA GLU A 62 -22.37 7.22 12.73
C GLU A 62 -22.95 5.80 12.84
N ASN A 63 -22.50 5.06 13.88
CA ASN A 63 -23.03 3.75 14.28
C ASN A 63 -22.75 2.58 13.31
N LEU A 64 -21.81 2.70 12.38
CA LEU A 64 -21.31 1.54 11.65
C LEU A 64 -20.56 0.60 12.60
N THR A 65 -20.70 -0.69 12.38
CA THR A 65 -19.82 -1.70 12.94
C THR A 65 -18.54 -1.81 12.09
N LEU A 66 -17.52 -2.48 12.62
CA LEU A 66 -16.29 -2.78 11.85
C LEU A 66 -16.61 -3.63 10.62
N GLU A 67 -17.51 -4.60 10.78
CA GLU A 67 -17.98 -5.49 9.72
C GLU A 67 -18.67 -4.69 8.60
N GLU A 68 -19.66 -3.87 8.95
CA GLU A 68 -20.40 -3.03 7.98
C GLU A 68 -19.47 -2.05 7.23
N ALA A 69 -18.43 -1.53 7.89
CA ALA A 69 -17.44 -0.67 7.23
C ALA A 69 -16.63 -1.45 6.17
N VAL A 70 -16.24 -2.71 6.45
CA VAL A 70 -15.54 -3.57 5.49
C VAL A 70 -16.47 -3.98 4.36
N GLU A 71 -17.68 -4.42 4.66
CA GLU A 71 -18.71 -4.81 3.67
C GLU A 71 -19.05 -3.66 2.72
N ALA A 72 -19.12 -2.43 3.22
CA ALA A 72 -19.36 -1.23 2.39
C ALA A 72 -18.25 -1.00 1.38
N VAL A 73 -16.99 -1.16 1.80
CA VAL A 73 -15.84 -1.05 0.90
C VAL A 73 -15.90 -2.15 -0.16
N ILE A 74 -16.09 -3.41 0.23
CA ILE A 74 -16.20 -4.56 -0.68
C ILE A 74 -17.33 -4.34 -1.70
N ALA A 75 -18.49 -3.86 -1.27
CA ALA A 75 -19.61 -3.55 -2.17
C ALA A 75 -19.21 -2.50 -3.22
N GLY A 76 -18.43 -1.50 -2.84
CA GLY A 76 -17.89 -0.50 -3.77
C GLY A 76 -16.92 -1.08 -4.78
N LEU A 77 -16.03 -1.99 -4.35
CA LEU A 77 -15.09 -2.70 -5.22
C LEU A 77 -15.84 -3.54 -6.25
N SER A 78 -16.73 -4.44 -5.79
CA SER A 78 -17.51 -5.34 -6.65
C SER A 78 -18.32 -4.56 -7.68
N ARG A 79 -18.94 -3.44 -7.28
CA ARG A 79 -19.67 -2.60 -8.23
C ARG A 79 -18.76 -1.99 -9.29
N ALA A 80 -17.56 -1.54 -8.92
CA ALA A 80 -16.63 -0.95 -9.85
C ALA A 80 -16.05 -2.00 -10.83
N GLU A 81 -15.79 -3.21 -10.39
CA GLU A 81 -15.37 -4.33 -11.26
C GLU A 81 -16.44 -4.69 -12.31
N ASN A 82 -17.72 -4.57 -11.98
CA ASN A 82 -18.80 -4.76 -12.94
C ASN A 82 -18.85 -3.67 -14.01
N ASP A 83 -18.42 -2.45 -13.69
CA ASP A 83 -18.50 -1.29 -14.57
C ASP A 83 -17.21 -1.06 -15.37
N PHE A 84 -16.05 -1.56 -14.90
CA PHE A 84 -14.72 -1.28 -15.46
C PHE A 84 -13.85 -2.54 -15.59
N ASP A 85 -12.92 -2.52 -16.54
CA ASP A 85 -11.93 -3.58 -16.79
C ASP A 85 -10.76 -3.49 -15.79
N ILE A 86 -11.04 -3.81 -14.53
CA ILE A 86 -10.10 -3.81 -13.40
C ILE A 86 -10.53 -4.84 -12.35
N ARG A 87 -9.57 -5.48 -11.70
CA ARG A 87 -9.80 -6.27 -10.48
C ARG A 87 -9.37 -5.44 -9.26
N ALA A 88 -10.13 -5.48 -8.17
CA ALA A 88 -9.90 -4.66 -6.98
C ALA A 88 -10.09 -5.45 -5.69
N ASN A 89 -9.14 -5.37 -4.77
CA ASN A 89 -9.20 -6.02 -3.48
C ASN A 89 -8.99 -5.02 -2.33
N ALA A 90 -9.36 -5.41 -1.12
CA ALA A 90 -9.25 -4.60 0.09
C ALA A 90 -8.30 -5.21 1.12
N LEU A 91 -7.54 -4.32 1.77
CA LEU A 91 -6.73 -4.61 2.94
C LEU A 91 -7.30 -3.85 4.15
N VAL A 92 -7.55 -4.53 5.25
CA VAL A 92 -7.84 -3.86 6.51
C VAL A 92 -6.54 -3.34 7.12
N CYS A 93 -6.55 -2.07 7.51
CA CYS A 93 -5.41 -1.41 8.12
C CYS A 93 -5.67 -1.10 9.60
N GLY A 94 -4.72 -1.48 10.46
CA GLY A 94 -4.61 -0.96 11.82
C GLY A 94 -3.75 0.30 11.86
N LEU A 95 -4.03 1.22 12.79
CA LEU A 95 -3.19 2.40 12.98
C LEU A 95 -2.29 2.25 14.20
N LYS A 96 -0.99 2.38 14.03
CA LYS A 96 0.03 2.15 15.08
C LYS A 96 -0.19 2.97 16.34
N GLN A 97 -0.75 4.16 16.22
CA GLN A 97 -1.07 5.04 17.36
C GLN A 97 -2.35 4.66 18.10
N GLU A 98 -3.14 3.68 17.62
CA GLU A 98 -4.33 3.19 18.32
C GLU A 98 -3.95 2.25 19.47
N PRO A 99 -4.75 2.25 20.58
CA PRO A 99 -4.55 1.27 21.64
C PRO A 99 -4.64 -0.17 21.12
N ILE A 100 -3.78 -1.05 21.61
CA ILE A 100 -3.72 -2.45 21.18
C ILE A 100 -5.08 -3.17 21.32
N GLN A 101 -5.86 -2.85 22.36
CA GLN A 101 -7.19 -3.39 22.58
C GLN A 101 -8.19 -3.00 21.47
N LYS A 102 -7.98 -1.85 20.83
CA LYS A 102 -8.78 -1.42 19.67
C LYS A 102 -8.36 -2.18 18.43
N LEU A 103 -7.06 -2.37 18.22
CA LEU A 103 -6.51 -3.14 17.10
C LEU A 103 -6.92 -4.62 17.17
N GLN A 104 -6.94 -5.22 18.37
CA GLN A 104 -7.39 -6.60 18.57
C GLN A 104 -8.86 -6.84 18.13
N LYS A 105 -9.70 -5.79 18.12
CA LYS A 105 -11.07 -5.90 17.61
C LYS A 105 -11.15 -6.12 16.08
N LEU A 106 -10.05 -5.96 15.36
CA LEU A 106 -9.97 -6.27 13.93
C LEU A 106 -9.85 -7.79 13.68
N LEU A 107 -9.32 -8.58 14.64
CA LEU A 107 -9.08 -10.01 14.47
C LEU A 107 -10.33 -10.83 14.07
N PRO A 108 -11.54 -10.58 14.64
CA PRO A 108 -12.74 -11.31 14.24
C PRO A 108 -13.18 -11.05 12.80
N LEU A 109 -12.78 -9.94 12.17
CA LEU A 109 -13.15 -9.62 10.78
C LEU A 109 -12.69 -10.72 9.81
N PHE A 110 -11.50 -11.27 10.03
CA PHE A 110 -10.91 -12.30 9.18
C PHE A 110 -11.63 -13.66 9.24
N ASP A 111 -12.43 -13.88 10.27
CA ASP A 111 -13.29 -15.10 10.38
C ASP A 111 -14.73 -14.83 9.90
N LYS A 112 -15.20 -13.57 10.05
CA LYS A 112 -16.61 -13.21 9.82
C LYS A 112 -16.91 -12.78 8.39
N ILE A 113 -15.90 -12.31 7.66
CA ILE A 113 -16.06 -11.81 6.29
C ILE A 113 -15.30 -12.73 5.33
N PRO A 114 -15.90 -13.85 4.91
CA PRO A 114 -15.29 -14.76 3.95
C PRO A 114 -15.53 -14.26 2.52
N ASP A 115 -14.96 -13.11 2.18
CA ASP A 115 -15.10 -12.50 0.86
C ASP A 115 -13.76 -12.52 0.12
N GLU A 116 -13.79 -12.85 -1.16
CA GLU A 116 -12.59 -12.94 -2.00
C GLU A 116 -11.88 -11.58 -2.19
N HIS A 117 -12.61 -10.46 -2.02
CA HIS A 117 -12.02 -9.13 -2.07
C HIS A 117 -11.29 -8.72 -0.77
N PHE A 118 -11.46 -9.47 0.32
CA PHE A 118 -10.81 -9.19 1.59
C PHE A 118 -9.52 -10.00 1.71
N VAL A 119 -8.41 -9.47 1.22
CA VAL A 119 -7.21 -10.28 0.92
C VAL A 119 -6.07 -10.12 1.93
N GLY A 120 -6.11 -9.17 2.86
CA GLY A 120 -4.97 -9.01 3.76
C GLY A 120 -5.10 -7.91 4.81
N PHE A 121 -3.99 -7.72 5.51
CA PHE A 121 -3.85 -6.78 6.62
C PHE A 121 -2.60 -5.90 6.46
N ASP A 122 -2.71 -4.66 6.96
CA ASP A 122 -1.62 -3.69 7.06
C ASP A 122 -1.60 -3.00 8.44
N MET A 123 -0.45 -2.47 8.81
CA MET A 123 -0.27 -1.56 9.96
C MET A 123 0.43 -0.30 9.49
N ALA A 124 -0.26 0.84 9.57
CA ALA A 124 0.27 2.14 9.15
C ALA A 124 0.24 3.18 10.29
N GLY A 125 0.69 4.39 10.02
CA GLY A 125 0.66 5.53 10.94
C GLY A 125 2.02 5.89 11.53
N ASP A 126 2.02 6.40 12.76
CA ASP A 126 3.21 6.98 13.42
C ASP A 126 4.26 5.91 13.78
N GLU A 127 5.11 5.59 12.81
CA GLU A 127 6.15 4.58 12.95
C GLU A 127 7.24 4.98 13.95
N LEU A 128 7.54 6.28 14.05
CA LEU A 128 8.62 6.78 14.90
C LEU A 128 8.34 6.55 16.39
N ASN A 129 7.10 6.80 16.82
CA ASN A 129 6.69 6.69 18.22
C ASN A 129 6.14 5.30 18.57
N TYR A 130 5.74 4.53 17.55
CA TYR A 130 5.15 3.20 17.69
C TYR A 130 5.91 2.18 16.82
N PRO A 131 7.11 1.75 17.25
CA PRO A 131 7.94 0.80 16.50
C PRO A 131 7.24 -0.55 16.36
N GLN A 132 7.61 -1.27 15.30
CA GLN A 132 6.95 -2.47 14.85
C GLN A 132 6.91 -3.59 15.90
N GLU A 133 7.93 -3.70 16.73
CA GLU A 133 8.04 -4.71 17.79
C GLU A 133 6.87 -4.72 18.81
N LYS A 134 6.13 -3.61 18.92
CA LYS A 134 4.94 -3.53 19.79
C LYS A 134 3.75 -4.36 19.29
N PHE A 135 3.78 -4.80 18.04
CA PHE A 135 2.64 -5.44 17.38
C PHE A 135 2.87 -6.92 17.06
N VAL A 136 3.97 -7.52 17.58
CA VAL A 136 4.36 -8.91 17.29
C VAL A 136 3.21 -9.89 17.54
N ASP A 137 2.58 -9.82 18.72
CA ASP A 137 1.50 -10.74 19.08
C ASP A 137 0.28 -10.54 18.18
N LEU A 138 -0.11 -9.30 17.89
CA LEU A 138 -1.23 -9.00 16.99
C LEU A 138 -0.99 -9.55 15.58
N ILE A 139 0.20 -9.30 15.02
CA ILE A 139 0.54 -9.79 13.69
C ILE A 139 0.63 -11.31 13.66
N HIS A 140 1.14 -11.93 14.73
CA HIS A 140 1.14 -13.39 14.88
C HIS A 140 -0.30 -13.95 14.83
N ASP A 141 -1.22 -13.36 15.63
CA ASP A 141 -2.63 -13.77 15.66
C ASP A 141 -3.31 -13.62 14.29
N ILE A 142 -2.95 -12.60 13.51
CA ILE A 142 -3.42 -12.40 12.13
C ILE A 142 -2.84 -13.49 11.21
N LYS A 143 -1.54 -13.76 11.30
CA LYS A 143 -0.85 -14.75 10.46
C LYS A 143 -1.35 -16.18 10.66
N ILE A 144 -1.65 -16.60 11.89
CA ILE A 144 -2.21 -17.94 12.15
C ILE A 144 -3.61 -18.15 11.55
N LYS A 145 -4.33 -17.06 11.21
CA LYS A 145 -5.59 -17.11 10.45
C LYS A 145 -5.38 -17.27 8.93
N GLY A 146 -4.13 -17.33 8.47
CA GLY A 146 -3.80 -17.46 7.04
C GLY A 146 -3.86 -16.13 6.27
N VAL A 147 -3.98 -15.00 6.95
CA VAL A 147 -4.09 -13.67 6.33
C VAL A 147 -2.75 -13.23 5.76
N ASN A 148 -2.77 -12.69 4.55
CA ASN A 148 -1.60 -12.03 3.97
C ASN A 148 -1.31 -10.72 4.70
N VAL A 149 -0.03 -10.39 4.84
CA VAL A 149 0.40 -9.21 5.61
C VAL A 149 1.38 -8.37 4.80
N THR A 150 1.05 -7.09 4.67
CA THR A 150 1.97 -6.00 4.34
C THR A 150 2.10 -5.09 5.55
N LEU A 151 3.24 -4.46 5.77
CA LEU A 151 3.42 -3.58 6.93
C LEU A 151 4.16 -2.32 6.52
N HIS A 152 3.63 -1.14 6.87
CA HIS A 152 4.35 0.12 6.75
C HIS A 152 5.59 0.08 7.64
N ALA A 153 6.77 0.22 7.04
CA ALA A 153 8.04 0.22 7.76
C ALA A 153 9.13 0.94 6.98
N GLY A 154 10.03 1.63 7.69
CA GLY A 154 11.14 2.35 7.08
C GLY A 154 10.73 3.60 6.31
N GLU A 155 9.62 4.23 6.67
CA GLU A 155 9.18 5.52 6.12
C GLU A 155 9.85 6.69 6.83
N CYS A 156 10.28 6.54 8.07
CA CYS A 156 10.95 7.60 8.84
C CYS A 156 12.46 7.39 8.93
N PRO A 157 13.26 8.48 9.08
CA PRO A 157 14.70 8.35 9.35
C PRO A 157 14.98 7.46 10.58
N ALA A 158 16.01 6.60 10.49
CA ALA A 158 16.40 5.65 11.53
C ALA A 158 15.33 4.60 11.92
N CYS A 159 14.41 4.31 10.99
CA CYS A 159 13.38 3.28 11.17
C CYS A 159 13.69 1.96 10.42
N GLU A 160 14.93 1.72 10.03
CA GLU A 160 15.34 0.52 9.29
C GLU A 160 15.09 -0.78 10.05
N LYS A 161 15.20 -0.76 11.40
CA LYS A 161 14.88 -1.93 12.24
C LYS A 161 13.44 -2.40 12.05
N ASN A 162 12.49 -1.47 11.87
CA ASN A 162 11.08 -1.83 11.67
C ASN A 162 10.85 -2.65 10.39
N ILE A 163 11.69 -2.49 9.36
CA ILE A 163 11.65 -3.32 8.15
C ILE A 163 11.99 -4.76 8.49
N LEU A 164 13.09 -4.98 9.22
CA LEU A 164 13.52 -6.31 9.62
C LEU A 164 12.52 -7.00 10.54
N ASP A 165 11.98 -6.25 11.52
CA ASP A 165 10.94 -6.73 12.41
C ASP A 165 9.68 -7.15 11.63
N SER A 166 9.26 -6.35 10.65
CA SER A 166 8.11 -6.66 9.78
C SER A 166 8.31 -7.96 9.00
N ILE A 167 9.50 -8.14 8.42
CA ILE A 167 9.85 -9.38 7.69
C ILE A 167 9.89 -10.58 8.65
N ALA A 168 10.42 -10.41 9.85
CA ALA A 168 10.45 -11.45 10.89
C ALA A 168 9.03 -11.85 11.34
N MET A 169 8.07 -10.93 11.35
CA MET A 169 6.65 -11.19 11.62
C MET A 169 5.92 -11.84 10.45
N GLY A 170 6.59 -12.03 9.30
CA GLY A 170 6.03 -12.71 8.14
C GLY A 170 5.33 -11.80 7.13
N ALA A 171 5.63 -10.51 7.12
CA ALA A 171 5.23 -9.62 6.05
C ALA A 171 5.96 -10.01 4.74
N SER A 172 5.23 -10.14 3.65
CA SER A 172 5.78 -10.36 2.32
C SER A 172 5.97 -9.08 1.52
N ARG A 173 5.35 -7.99 1.99
CA ARG A 173 5.50 -6.64 1.43
C ARG A 173 5.76 -5.65 2.55
N ILE A 174 6.47 -4.58 2.20
CA ILE A 174 6.79 -3.47 3.11
C ILE A 174 6.27 -2.17 2.49
N GLY A 175 5.37 -1.50 3.19
CA GLY A 175 4.92 -0.16 2.81
C GLY A 175 6.09 0.82 2.91
N HIS A 176 6.33 1.58 1.84
CA HIS A 176 7.45 2.51 1.61
C HIS A 176 8.83 1.85 1.60
N GLY A 177 9.35 1.38 2.72
CA GLY A 177 10.64 0.70 2.79
C GLY A 177 11.85 1.55 2.41
N ILE A 178 11.79 2.89 2.50
CA ILE A 178 12.85 3.81 2.03
C ILE A 178 14.16 3.56 2.78
N MET A 179 14.08 3.22 4.07
CA MET A 179 15.27 2.97 4.88
C MET A 179 15.95 1.63 4.57
N THR A 180 15.43 0.83 3.63
CA THR A 180 16.12 -0.37 3.12
C THR A 180 17.52 -0.05 2.60
N LYS A 181 17.76 1.16 2.09
CA LYS A 181 19.09 1.62 1.68
C LYS A 181 20.15 1.59 2.80
N ASN A 182 19.72 1.69 4.06
CA ASN A 182 20.60 1.70 5.24
C ASN A 182 20.85 0.28 5.80
N LEU A 183 20.13 -0.72 5.32
CA LEU A 183 20.34 -2.12 5.72
C LEU A 183 21.70 -2.62 5.18
N SER A 184 22.32 -3.55 5.90
CA SER A 184 23.52 -4.23 5.44
C SER A 184 23.28 -5.01 4.14
N GLU A 185 24.35 -5.28 3.39
CA GLU A 185 24.28 -6.12 2.17
C GLU A 185 23.66 -7.50 2.43
N ALA A 186 23.95 -8.10 3.62
CA ALA A 186 23.40 -9.38 4.00
C ALA A 186 21.88 -9.32 4.23
N GLU A 187 21.37 -8.24 4.84
CA GLU A 187 19.94 -8.01 5.05
C GLU A 187 19.22 -7.71 3.74
N GLN A 188 19.81 -6.88 2.87
CA GLN A 188 19.28 -6.62 1.53
C GLN A 188 19.24 -7.92 0.70
N LYS A 189 20.27 -8.75 0.76
CA LYS A 189 20.30 -10.07 0.11
C LYS A 189 19.20 -10.99 0.63
N MET A 190 18.98 -11.03 1.94
CA MET A 190 17.88 -11.80 2.53
C MET A 190 16.51 -11.34 2.00
N MET A 191 16.31 -10.02 1.80
CA MET A 191 15.07 -9.50 1.22
C MET A 191 14.88 -9.97 -0.22
N ILE A 192 15.95 -9.99 -1.03
CA ILE A 192 15.92 -10.51 -2.40
C ILE A 192 15.58 -12.00 -2.41
N GLU A 193 16.27 -12.81 -1.59
CA GLU A 193 16.04 -14.26 -1.48
C GLU A 193 14.62 -14.61 -1.03
N LYS A 194 14.03 -13.77 -0.17
CA LYS A 194 12.63 -13.90 0.29
C LYS A 194 11.62 -13.24 -0.66
N GLN A 195 12.07 -12.60 -1.72
CA GLN A 195 11.22 -11.85 -2.66
C GLN A 195 10.33 -10.81 -1.97
N ILE A 196 10.88 -10.12 -0.96
CA ILE A 196 10.15 -9.04 -0.27
C ILE A 196 9.93 -7.88 -1.23
N VAL A 197 8.67 -7.45 -1.36
CA VAL A 197 8.27 -6.34 -2.23
C VAL A 197 8.18 -5.05 -1.43
N LEU A 198 8.78 -3.98 -1.96
CA LEU A 198 8.66 -2.62 -1.41
C LEU A 198 7.57 -1.84 -2.16
N GLU A 199 6.59 -1.33 -1.43
CA GLU A 199 5.49 -0.51 -1.96
C GLU A 199 5.89 0.98 -1.91
N MET A 200 6.80 1.40 -2.81
CA MET A 200 7.35 2.76 -2.80
C MET A 200 6.37 3.78 -3.38
N ALA A 201 6.20 4.90 -2.69
CA ALA A 201 5.26 5.97 -3.04
C ALA A 201 5.99 7.31 -3.19
N PRO A 202 6.56 7.62 -4.37
CA PRO A 202 7.44 8.77 -4.60
C PRO A 202 6.86 10.08 -4.08
N THR A 203 5.65 10.46 -4.52
CA THR A 203 5.04 11.73 -4.11
C THR A 203 4.84 11.82 -2.60
N SER A 204 4.27 10.77 -1.98
CA SER A 204 4.04 10.74 -0.54
C SER A 204 5.35 10.87 0.23
N ASN A 205 6.39 10.14 -0.16
CA ASN A 205 7.69 10.14 0.53
C ASN A 205 8.36 11.53 0.56
N PHE A 206 8.18 12.34 -0.48
CA PHE A 206 8.64 13.72 -0.47
C PHE A 206 7.74 14.65 0.36
N GLN A 207 6.42 14.40 0.36
CA GLN A 207 5.48 15.20 1.14
C GLN A 207 5.58 14.93 2.65
N THR A 208 5.79 13.67 3.06
CA THR A 208 6.01 13.28 4.47
C THR A 208 7.41 13.67 4.98
N LYS A 209 8.29 14.15 4.08
CA LYS A 209 9.71 14.45 4.36
C LYS A 209 10.52 13.21 4.80
N ALA A 210 10.07 12.04 4.44
CA ALA A 210 10.89 10.83 4.54
C ALA A 210 12.19 10.96 3.71
N VAL A 211 12.10 11.68 2.59
CA VAL A 211 13.24 12.21 1.82
C VAL A 211 12.98 13.67 1.47
N THR A 212 14.04 14.47 1.35
CA THR A 212 13.96 15.91 1.01
C THR A 212 14.61 16.22 -0.33
N GLU A 213 15.49 15.36 -0.80
CA GLU A 213 16.25 15.54 -2.04
C GLU A 213 16.21 14.24 -2.87
N LEU A 214 16.18 14.39 -4.20
CA LEU A 214 16.13 13.25 -5.10
C LEU A 214 17.31 12.28 -4.91
N ALA A 215 18.50 12.80 -4.66
CA ALA A 215 19.69 11.99 -4.39
C ALA A 215 19.54 11.04 -3.16
N GLN A 216 18.56 11.32 -2.29
CA GLN A 216 18.27 10.48 -1.13
C GLN A 216 17.20 9.42 -1.40
N TYR A 217 16.47 9.53 -2.53
CA TYR A 217 15.39 8.61 -2.88
C TYR A 217 15.95 7.32 -3.48
N PRO A 218 15.83 6.18 -2.79
CA PRO A 218 16.61 5.00 -3.11
C PRO A 218 15.98 4.09 -4.19
N PHE A 219 14.95 4.54 -4.90
CA PHE A 219 14.18 3.70 -5.82
C PHE A 219 15.07 2.96 -6.82
N LYS A 220 15.87 3.73 -7.58
CA LYS A 220 16.74 3.13 -8.61
C LYS A 220 17.88 2.33 -8.01
N GLU A 221 18.47 2.81 -6.91
CA GLU A 221 19.55 2.07 -6.21
C GLU A 221 19.06 0.69 -5.76
N LEU A 222 17.88 0.60 -5.14
CA LEU A 222 17.32 -0.65 -4.65
C LEU A 222 16.91 -1.56 -5.81
N TYR A 223 16.33 -0.99 -6.87
CA TYR A 223 16.01 -1.73 -8.10
C TYR A 223 17.28 -2.35 -8.73
N ASP A 224 18.35 -1.58 -8.88
CA ASP A 224 19.61 -2.02 -9.47
C ASP A 224 20.29 -3.15 -8.65
N LYS A 225 20.07 -3.16 -7.33
CA LYS A 225 20.50 -4.24 -6.42
C LYS A 225 19.63 -5.50 -6.51
N GLY A 226 18.50 -5.44 -7.23
CA GLY A 226 17.57 -6.56 -7.38
C GLY A 226 16.52 -6.67 -6.31
N ILE A 227 16.34 -5.64 -5.46
CA ILE A 227 15.19 -5.54 -4.55
C ILE A 227 13.91 -5.33 -5.39
N HIS A 228 12.85 -6.03 -5.04
CA HIS A 228 11.56 -5.90 -5.71
C HIS A 228 10.88 -4.59 -5.30
N VAL A 229 11.11 -3.52 -6.05
CA VAL A 229 10.43 -2.23 -5.85
C VAL A 229 9.21 -2.11 -6.74
N THR A 230 8.15 -1.48 -6.24
CA THR A 230 6.94 -1.15 -7.00
C THR A 230 6.60 0.33 -6.89
N LEU A 231 5.77 0.84 -7.79
CA LEU A 231 5.26 2.21 -7.73
C LEU A 231 3.82 2.21 -7.23
N ASN A 232 3.58 3.06 -6.24
CA ASN A 232 2.31 3.16 -5.55
C ASN A 232 1.94 4.63 -5.35
N THR A 233 0.65 4.92 -5.26
CA THR A 233 0.16 6.30 -5.08
C THR A 233 0.05 6.71 -3.62
N ASP A 234 -0.01 5.72 -2.72
CA ASP A 234 -0.44 5.97 -1.34
C ASP A 234 -1.79 6.72 -1.35
N ASN A 235 -1.96 7.76 -0.59
CA ASN A 235 -3.19 8.54 -0.45
C ASN A 235 -3.41 9.48 -1.64
N ARG A 236 -4.03 9.00 -2.72
CA ARG A 236 -4.22 9.73 -3.99
C ARG A 236 -4.74 11.16 -3.82
N MET A 237 -5.74 11.33 -2.95
CA MET A 237 -6.35 12.64 -2.71
C MET A 237 -5.44 13.56 -1.90
N VAL A 238 -4.83 13.07 -0.81
CA VAL A 238 -3.94 13.85 0.04
C VAL A 238 -2.69 14.24 -0.73
N SER A 239 -2.12 13.32 -1.48
CA SER A 239 -0.92 13.55 -2.29
C SER A 239 -1.19 14.23 -3.62
N ALA A 240 -2.46 14.41 -4.02
CA ALA A 240 -2.88 14.99 -5.30
C ALA A 240 -2.23 14.28 -6.52
N THR A 241 -2.09 12.96 -6.44
CA THR A 241 -1.38 12.13 -7.42
C THR A 241 -2.26 11.01 -8.00
N ASN A 242 -1.77 10.36 -9.03
CA ASN A 242 -2.27 9.11 -9.57
C ASN A 242 -1.07 8.29 -10.05
N LEU A 243 -1.29 7.03 -10.46
CA LEU A 243 -0.19 6.14 -10.79
C LEU A 243 0.60 6.64 -12.01
N SER A 244 -0.05 7.15 -13.04
CA SER A 244 0.62 7.73 -14.22
C SER A 244 1.60 8.84 -13.83
N LYS A 245 1.23 9.72 -12.90
CA LYS A 245 2.12 10.77 -12.40
C LYS A 245 3.32 10.22 -11.62
N GLU A 246 3.16 9.11 -10.91
CA GLU A 246 4.30 8.46 -10.23
C GLU A 246 5.28 7.89 -11.27
N TYR A 247 4.78 7.27 -12.34
CA TYR A 247 5.60 6.81 -13.48
C TYR A 247 6.31 7.97 -14.18
N GLU A 248 5.61 9.06 -14.46
CA GLU A 248 6.19 10.28 -15.06
C GLU A 248 7.34 10.83 -14.22
N LYS A 249 7.20 10.85 -12.89
CA LYS A 249 8.26 11.26 -11.98
C LYS A 249 9.49 10.37 -12.07
N ILE A 250 9.31 9.06 -12.00
CA ILE A 250 10.43 8.11 -12.09
C ILE A 250 11.14 8.24 -13.44
N SER A 251 10.37 8.35 -14.54
CA SER A 251 10.95 8.59 -15.87
C SER A 251 11.74 9.90 -15.95
N ALA A 252 11.23 10.97 -15.33
CA ALA A 252 11.92 12.26 -15.32
C ALA A 252 13.17 12.26 -14.41
N TRP A 253 13.12 11.53 -13.28
CA TRP A 253 14.21 11.47 -12.31
C TRP A 253 15.34 10.54 -12.75
N TYR A 254 14.99 9.47 -13.48
CA TYR A 254 15.92 8.44 -13.95
C TYR A 254 15.73 8.24 -15.46
N PRO A 255 16.32 9.10 -16.32
CA PRO A 255 16.11 9.03 -17.77
C PRO A 255 16.63 7.74 -18.43
N ASP A 256 17.49 7.00 -17.71
CA ASP A 256 18.00 5.69 -18.10
C ASP A 256 17.08 4.52 -17.67
N PHE A 257 16.00 4.80 -16.92
CA PHE A 257 15.00 3.80 -16.56
C PHE A 257 14.11 3.51 -17.76
N SER A 258 14.32 2.36 -18.37
CA SER A 258 13.74 2.00 -19.66
C SER A 258 12.30 1.48 -19.55
N LEU A 259 11.62 1.32 -20.69
CA LEU A 259 10.31 0.69 -20.74
C LEU A 259 10.36 -0.74 -20.19
N SER A 260 11.44 -1.49 -20.42
CA SER A 260 11.60 -2.85 -19.88
C SER A 260 11.81 -2.85 -18.35
N ASP A 261 12.38 -1.80 -17.77
CA ASP A 261 12.47 -1.65 -16.32
C ASP A 261 11.08 -1.39 -15.71
N PHE A 262 10.26 -0.56 -16.36
CA PHE A 262 8.85 -0.38 -15.97
C PHE A 262 8.04 -1.68 -16.10
N GLU A 263 8.22 -2.46 -17.16
CA GLU A 263 7.63 -3.78 -17.29
C GLU A 263 8.01 -4.67 -16.10
N LYS A 264 9.29 -4.71 -15.75
CA LYS A 264 9.81 -5.53 -14.65
C LYS A 264 9.22 -5.15 -13.29
N ILE A 265 9.12 -3.86 -12.96
CA ILE A 265 8.50 -3.45 -11.69
C ILE A 265 6.99 -3.75 -11.64
N ASN A 266 6.29 -3.75 -12.77
CA ASN A 266 4.91 -4.22 -12.83
C ASN A 266 4.81 -5.74 -12.58
N HIS A 267 5.75 -6.52 -13.08
CA HIS A 267 5.81 -7.94 -12.74
C HIS A 267 6.10 -8.15 -11.25
N TYR A 268 6.95 -7.37 -10.62
CA TYR A 268 7.14 -7.40 -9.17
C TYR A 268 5.85 -7.04 -8.40
N ALA A 269 5.06 -6.08 -8.91
CA ALA A 269 3.77 -5.72 -8.31
C ALA A 269 2.77 -6.90 -8.39
N ILE A 270 2.72 -7.61 -9.53
CA ILE A 270 1.88 -8.80 -9.70
C ILE A 270 2.35 -9.93 -8.77
N ASP A 271 3.66 -10.17 -8.69
CA ASP A 271 4.22 -11.21 -7.80
C ASP A 271 3.88 -10.93 -6.33
N GLY A 272 3.91 -9.65 -5.94
CA GLY A 272 3.55 -9.22 -4.59
C GLY A 272 2.05 -9.14 -4.30
N ALA A 273 1.19 -9.18 -5.31
CA ALA A 273 -0.27 -9.07 -5.14
C ALA A 273 -0.84 -10.21 -4.28
N PHE A 274 -1.83 -9.91 -3.46
CA PHE A 274 -2.50 -10.89 -2.59
C PHE A 274 -3.67 -11.57 -3.32
N ILE A 275 -3.35 -12.19 -4.44
CA ILE A 275 -4.27 -12.97 -5.29
C ILE A 275 -3.73 -14.38 -5.54
N GLY A 276 -4.58 -15.26 -6.07
CA GLY A 276 -4.20 -16.62 -6.41
C GLY A 276 -3.16 -16.69 -7.54
N GLN A 277 -2.46 -17.82 -7.63
CA GLN A 277 -1.42 -18.04 -8.63
C GLN A 277 -1.95 -17.95 -10.06
N GLU A 278 -3.16 -18.45 -10.31
CA GLU A 278 -3.81 -18.42 -11.63
C GLU A 278 -4.05 -16.95 -12.09
N GLU A 279 -4.59 -16.11 -11.20
CA GLU A 279 -4.80 -14.68 -11.49
C GLU A 279 -3.46 -13.94 -11.74
N LYS A 280 -2.40 -14.28 -11.00
CA LYS A 280 -1.06 -13.73 -11.25
C LYS A 280 -0.57 -14.08 -12.65
N GLU A 281 -0.72 -15.34 -13.06
CA GLU A 281 -0.31 -15.81 -14.38
C GLU A 281 -1.10 -15.10 -15.50
N GLU A 282 -2.39 -14.89 -15.33
CA GLU A 282 -3.23 -14.14 -16.27
C GLU A 282 -2.75 -12.67 -16.39
N LEU A 283 -2.49 -12.01 -15.25
CA LEU A 283 -1.97 -10.64 -15.25
C LEU A 283 -0.59 -10.55 -15.90
N HIS A 284 0.34 -11.47 -15.60
CA HIS A 284 1.65 -11.52 -16.24
C HIS A 284 1.55 -11.66 -17.77
N GLN A 285 0.71 -12.57 -18.25
CA GLN A 285 0.49 -12.76 -19.70
C GLN A 285 -0.11 -11.51 -20.34
N ARG A 286 -1.09 -10.88 -19.69
CA ARG A 286 -1.73 -9.65 -20.16
C ARG A 286 -0.71 -8.51 -20.27
N PHE A 287 0.08 -8.26 -19.21
CA PHE A 287 1.08 -7.21 -19.21
C PHE A 287 2.16 -7.43 -20.26
N THR A 288 2.73 -8.61 -20.36
CA THR A 288 3.73 -8.94 -21.37
C THR A 288 3.19 -8.69 -22.79
N LYS A 289 1.93 -9.04 -23.05
CA LYS A 289 1.29 -8.80 -24.35
C LYS A 289 1.10 -7.30 -24.65
N GLU A 290 0.70 -6.52 -23.65
CA GLU A 290 0.49 -5.07 -23.82
C GLU A 290 1.84 -4.33 -23.99
N TYR A 291 2.89 -4.68 -23.23
CA TYR A 291 4.23 -4.11 -23.40
C TYR A 291 4.82 -4.39 -24.77
N LYS A 292 4.62 -5.59 -25.34
CA LYS A 292 5.05 -5.89 -26.71
C LYS A 292 4.45 -4.94 -27.74
N LYS A 293 3.17 -4.60 -27.63
CA LYS A 293 2.49 -3.67 -28.54
C LYS A 293 3.05 -2.24 -28.47
N ILE A 294 3.56 -1.83 -27.30
CA ILE A 294 4.13 -0.48 -27.11
C ILE A 294 5.57 -0.43 -27.64
N SER A 295 6.25 -1.57 -27.66
CA SER A 295 7.66 -1.69 -28.08
C SER A 295 7.82 -1.86 -29.60
N GLU A 296 6.76 -2.25 -30.33
CA GLU A 296 6.67 -2.32 -31.80
C GLU A 296 6.30 -0.96 -32.41
#